data_c1b690433695e219ab2072361957e991
#
_entry.id   c1b690433695e219ab2072361957e991
#
_cell.length_a   1.000
_cell.length_b   1.000
_cell.length_c   1.000
_cell.angle_alpha   90.00
_cell.angle_beta   90.00
_cell.angle_gamma   90.00
#
_symmetry.space_group_name_H-M   'P 1'
#
loop_
_entity.id
_entity.type
_entity.pdbx_description
1 polymer ?
#
loop_
_entity_poly.entity_id
_entity_poly.type
_entity_poly.pdbx_seq_one_letter_code
_entity_poly.pdbx_strand_id
1 'polypeptide(L)'
;SKWCGAGGWRLGTFAFPDNLHWLRQAMATVASETYTSVAAPIQHAAITAFQGGTELEDYLFQSRRILAALAGHHVAALRDAGVELEMPDGAFYLFPDFSPLAARLAGRGIRDSGTLCERLLEETGVATLPGEAFGRPAEELTLRLAFVDFDGEQALAAAAREARDRPLDDAFLRRHCGRCVTAVEKMAAWVVGEATPQ
;
A
#
# COMPACT_ATOMS: atom_id res chain seq x y z
N SER A 1 9.52 4.98 9.64
CA SER A 1 8.62 6.14 9.81
C SER A 1 7.17 5.86 9.39
N LYS A 2 6.91 4.83 8.58
CA LYS A 2 5.54 4.53 8.12
C LYS A 2 4.62 4.01 9.24
N TRP A 3 5.15 3.21 10.18
CA TRP A 3 4.38 2.61 11.27
C TRP A 3 3.71 3.64 12.19
N CYS A 4 4.31 4.81 12.37
CA CYS A 4 3.78 5.90 13.20
C CYS A 4 3.23 7.09 12.38
N GLY A 5 2.85 6.87 11.12
CA GLY A 5 2.30 7.91 10.24
C GLY A 5 3.28 8.98 9.77
N ALA A 6 4.57 8.82 10.06
CA ALA A 6 5.63 9.81 9.79
C ALA A 6 6.41 9.55 8.49
N GLY A 7 5.75 9.03 7.46
CA GLY A 7 6.38 8.68 6.18
C GLY A 7 7.10 9.84 5.50
N GLY A 8 6.55 11.06 5.59
CA GLY A 8 7.15 12.29 5.04
C GLY A 8 8.39 12.79 5.80
N TRP A 9 8.62 12.33 7.01
CA TRP A 9 9.74 12.77 7.85
C TRP A 9 11.07 12.12 7.50
N ARG A 10 11.09 11.13 6.62
CA ARG A 10 12.26 10.53 6.00
C ARG A 10 13.27 9.94 7.00
N LEU A 11 12.79 9.19 8.00
CA LEU A 11 13.61 8.44 8.94
C LEU A 11 13.32 6.94 8.82
N GLY A 12 14.37 6.15 8.76
CA GLY A 12 14.37 4.70 8.90
C GLY A 12 15.44 4.27 9.89
N THR A 13 15.30 3.09 10.46
CA THR A 13 16.28 2.50 11.39
C THR A 13 16.62 1.08 10.97
N PHE A 14 17.83 0.66 11.29
CA PHE A 14 18.32 -0.69 11.13
C PHE A 14 18.63 -1.28 12.49
N ALA A 15 18.11 -2.44 12.78
CA ALA A 15 18.51 -3.25 13.94
C ALA A 15 19.44 -4.37 13.46
N PHE A 16 20.58 -4.52 14.10
CA PHE A 16 21.58 -5.52 13.78
C PHE A 16 21.74 -6.47 14.95
N PRO A 17 21.70 -7.78 14.75
CA PRO A 17 22.11 -8.75 15.76
C PRO A 17 23.64 -8.64 15.99
N ASP A 18 24.11 -9.09 17.15
CA ASP A 18 25.50 -8.93 17.57
C ASP A 18 26.53 -9.50 16.58
N ASN A 19 26.21 -10.61 15.92
CA ASN A 19 27.08 -11.24 14.93
C ASN A 19 27.21 -10.44 13.62
N LEU A 20 26.40 -9.39 13.41
CA LEU A 20 26.44 -8.49 12.25
C LEU A 20 26.98 -7.09 12.60
N HIS A 21 27.73 -6.97 13.69
CA HIS A 21 28.35 -5.69 14.08
C HIS A 21 29.24 -5.11 12.97
N TRP A 22 29.98 -5.97 12.26
CA TRP A 22 30.79 -5.58 11.12
C TRP A 22 29.97 -4.91 10.00
N LEU A 23 28.77 -5.44 9.70
CA LEU A 23 27.86 -4.89 8.69
C LEU A 23 27.34 -3.51 9.14
N ARG A 24 26.97 -3.36 10.43
CA ARG A 24 26.58 -2.07 10.99
C ARG A 24 27.67 -1.01 10.80
N GLN A 25 28.93 -1.35 11.06
CA GLN A 25 30.05 -0.43 10.88
C GLN A 25 30.24 -0.07 9.41
N ALA A 26 30.24 -1.04 8.51
CA ALA A 26 30.36 -0.81 7.07
C ALA A 26 29.24 0.10 6.54
N MET A 27 27.98 -0.17 6.94
CA MET A 27 26.83 0.66 6.56
C MET A 27 26.94 2.09 7.12
N ALA A 28 27.43 2.28 8.35
CA ALA A 28 27.63 3.60 8.93
C ALA A 28 28.69 4.39 8.13
N THR A 29 29.77 3.75 7.71
CA THR A 29 30.80 4.37 6.87
C THR A 29 30.21 4.80 5.52
N VAL A 30 29.48 3.91 4.82
CA VAL A 30 28.84 4.25 3.55
C VAL A 30 27.82 5.39 3.72
N ALA A 31 27.03 5.35 4.79
CA ALA A 31 26.06 6.40 5.09
C ALA A 31 26.71 7.76 5.29
N SER A 32 27.85 7.82 6.01
CA SER A 32 28.62 9.04 6.23
C SER A 32 29.09 9.69 4.91
N GLU A 33 29.49 8.87 3.94
CA GLU A 33 30.01 9.34 2.65
C GLU A 33 28.93 9.59 1.59
N THR A 34 27.68 9.20 1.85
CA THR A 34 26.59 9.32 0.86
C THR A 34 25.55 10.37 1.26
N TYR A 35 24.80 10.16 2.32
CA TYR A 35 23.73 11.07 2.73
C TYR A 35 23.96 11.72 4.11
N THR A 36 25.03 11.40 4.77
CA THR A 36 25.50 11.90 6.07
C THR A 36 24.62 11.44 7.23
N SER A 37 23.44 12.02 7.40
CA SER A 37 22.52 11.66 8.49
C SER A 37 21.11 12.20 8.25
N VAL A 38 20.17 11.68 8.99
CA VAL A 38 18.82 12.26 9.09
C VAL A 38 18.89 13.61 9.79
N ALA A 39 18.06 14.57 9.40
CA ALA A 39 17.99 15.89 10.05
C ALA A 39 17.80 15.78 11.57
N ALA A 40 18.58 16.51 12.35
CA ALA A 40 18.57 16.42 13.80
C ALA A 40 17.18 16.59 14.46
N PRO A 41 16.30 17.53 14.03
CA PRO A 41 14.95 17.62 14.60
C PRO A 41 14.15 16.33 14.45
N ILE A 42 14.33 15.62 13.32
CA ILE A 42 13.65 14.35 13.06
C ILE A 42 14.18 13.23 13.97
N GLN A 43 15.50 13.21 14.21
CA GLN A 43 16.09 12.26 15.16
C GLN A 43 15.54 12.46 16.56
N HIS A 44 15.40 13.71 17.02
CA HIS A 44 14.79 14.01 18.32
C HIS A 44 13.32 13.62 18.39
N ALA A 45 12.53 13.91 17.36
CA ALA A 45 11.13 13.48 17.28
C ALA A 45 10.99 11.95 17.31
N ALA A 46 11.94 11.21 16.72
CA ALA A 46 11.95 9.75 16.74
C ALA A 46 12.09 9.17 18.14
N ILE A 47 12.74 9.86 19.09
CA ILE A 47 12.83 9.41 20.49
C ILE A 47 11.42 9.21 21.05
N THR A 48 10.55 10.20 20.90
CA THR A 48 9.15 10.11 21.34
C THR A 48 8.40 8.97 20.65
N ALA A 49 8.56 8.82 19.33
CA ALA A 49 7.92 7.74 18.59
C ALA A 49 8.38 6.36 19.08
N PHE A 50 9.67 6.16 19.35
CA PHE A 50 10.19 4.87 19.83
C PHE A 50 9.92 4.60 21.32
N GLN A 51 9.65 5.62 22.11
CA GLN A 51 9.17 5.45 23.48
C GLN A 51 7.76 4.85 23.54
N GLY A 52 6.97 5.04 22.47
CA GLY A 52 5.60 4.56 22.43
C GLY A 52 4.64 5.40 23.24
N GLY A 53 3.55 4.78 23.69
CA GLY A 53 2.52 5.39 24.52
C GLY A 53 1.12 5.11 24.00
N THR A 54 0.11 5.33 24.83
CA THR A 54 -1.28 4.99 24.56
C THR A 54 -1.83 5.66 23.30
N GLU A 55 -1.47 6.91 23.04
CA GLU A 55 -1.89 7.64 21.83
C GLU A 55 -1.35 6.98 20.55
N LEU A 56 -0.10 6.53 20.58
CA LEU A 56 0.50 5.83 19.45
C LEU A 56 -0.11 4.43 19.27
N GLU A 57 -0.39 3.73 20.35
CA GLU A 57 -1.06 2.42 20.31
C GLU A 57 -2.48 2.54 19.75
N ASP A 58 -3.23 3.56 20.14
CA ASP A 58 -4.55 3.83 19.59
C ASP A 58 -4.49 4.20 18.10
N TYR A 59 -3.55 5.04 17.69
CA TYR A 59 -3.30 5.33 16.29
C TYR A 59 -3.02 4.05 15.49
N LEU A 60 -2.13 3.21 15.96
CA LEU A 60 -1.78 1.95 15.31
C LEU A 60 -2.97 0.99 15.23
N PHE A 61 -3.75 0.91 16.30
CA PHE A 61 -4.93 0.07 16.33
C PHE A 61 -5.96 0.52 15.27
N GLN A 62 -6.29 1.81 15.21
CA GLN A 62 -7.26 2.33 14.24
C GLN A 62 -6.73 2.23 12.80
N SER A 63 -5.45 2.54 12.58
CA SER A 63 -4.82 2.41 11.26
C SER A 63 -4.90 0.98 10.73
N ARG A 64 -4.61 -0.01 11.59
CA ARG A 64 -4.69 -1.43 11.20
C ARG A 64 -6.12 -1.86 10.87
N ARG A 65 -7.14 -1.38 11.61
CA ARG A 65 -8.55 -1.67 11.30
C ARG A 65 -8.93 -1.15 9.92
N ILE A 66 -8.59 0.10 9.63
CA ILE A 66 -8.91 0.73 8.33
C ILE A 66 -8.19 -0.02 7.20
N LEU A 67 -6.90 -0.25 7.33
CA LEU A 67 -6.11 -0.91 6.29
C LEU A 67 -6.52 -2.38 6.08
N ALA A 68 -6.85 -3.12 7.14
CA ALA A 68 -7.36 -4.48 7.02
C ALA A 68 -8.71 -4.53 6.31
N ALA A 69 -9.64 -3.63 6.62
CA ALA A 69 -10.94 -3.55 5.97
C ALA A 69 -10.79 -3.19 4.48
N LEU A 70 -9.94 -2.19 4.15
CA LEU A 70 -9.62 -1.84 2.76
C LEU A 70 -8.98 -2.99 2.00
N ALA A 71 -7.99 -3.68 2.59
CA ALA A 71 -7.35 -4.82 1.97
C ALA A 71 -8.38 -5.92 1.66
N GLY A 72 -9.26 -6.26 2.61
CA GLY A 72 -10.33 -7.23 2.41
C GLY A 72 -11.25 -6.86 1.26
N HIS A 73 -11.72 -5.61 1.21
CA HIS A 73 -12.56 -5.09 0.13
C HIS A 73 -11.86 -5.19 -1.24
N HIS A 74 -10.59 -4.74 -1.32
CA HIS A 74 -9.82 -4.76 -2.56
C HIS A 74 -9.54 -6.18 -3.05
N VAL A 75 -9.16 -7.08 -2.14
CA VAL A 75 -8.89 -8.49 -2.47
C VAL A 75 -10.16 -9.16 -2.99
N ALA A 76 -11.30 -8.94 -2.34
CA ALA A 76 -12.58 -9.49 -2.81
C ALA A 76 -12.92 -8.99 -4.23
N ALA A 77 -12.90 -7.67 -4.44
CA ALA A 77 -13.25 -7.06 -5.73
C ALA A 77 -12.37 -7.56 -6.89
N LEU A 78 -11.05 -7.66 -6.67
CA LEU A 78 -10.12 -8.11 -7.70
C LEU A 78 -10.21 -9.62 -7.95
N ARG A 79 -10.38 -10.44 -6.91
CA ARG A 79 -10.59 -11.90 -7.07
C ARG A 79 -11.89 -12.21 -7.82
N ASP A 80 -12.96 -11.48 -7.52
CA ASP A 80 -14.25 -11.64 -8.22
C ASP A 80 -14.13 -11.29 -9.71
N ALA A 81 -13.21 -10.38 -10.06
CA ALA A 81 -12.85 -10.03 -11.43
C ALA A 81 -11.88 -11.04 -12.10
N GLY A 82 -11.44 -12.09 -11.40
CA GLY A 82 -10.54 -13.13 -11.90
C GLY A 82 -9.05 -12.79 -11.80
N VAL A 83 -8.68 -11.77 -11.01
CA VAL A 83 -7.29 -11.42 -10.72
C VAL A 83 -6.78 -12.28 -9.56
N GLU A 84 -5.57 -12.80 -9.69
CA GLU A 84 -4.94 -13.60 -8.64
C GLU A 84 -4.15 -12.71 -7.67
N LEU A 85 -4.42 -12.84 -6.38
CA LEU A 85 -3.66 -12.16 -5.33
C LEU A 85 -3.92 -12.79 -3.96
N GLU A 86 -2.92 -12.66 -3.09
CA GLU A 86 -3.03 -13.08 -1.69
C GLU A 86 -3.52 -11.94 -0.79
N MET A 87 -4.19 -12.29 0.31
CA MET A 87 -4.52 -11.34 1.35
C MET A 87 -3.22 -10.94 2.06
N PRO A 88 -2.89 -9.64 2.14
CA PRO A 88 -1.65 -9.21 2.77
C PRO A 88 -1.70 -9.37 4.30
N ASP A 89 -0.60 -9.78 4.90
CA ASP A 89 -0.45 -9.85 6.37
C ASP A 89 -0.40 -8.47 7.04
N GLY A 90 -0.24 -7.41 6.25
CA GLY A 90 -0.20 -6.04 6.75
C GLY A 90 0.25 -5.01 5.70
N ALA A 91 0.61 -3.82 6.17
CA ALA A 91 0.95 -2.67 5.36
C ALA A 91 -0.22 -2.16 4.50
N PHE A 92 0.07 -1.55 3.35
CA PHE A 92 -0.92 -0.88 2.50
C PHE A 92 -0.64 -1.09 1.01
N TYR A 93 -0.04 -2.23 0.68
CA TYR A 93 0.23 -2.64 -0.69
C TYR A 93 -0.44 -3.97 -1.00
N LEU A 94 -0.96 -4.08 -2.22
CA LEU A 94 -1.30 -5.35 -2.86
C LEU A 94 -0.37 -5.56 -4.04
N PHE A 95 -0.18 -6.83 -4.40
CA PHE A 95 0.61 -7.21 -5.57
C PHE A 95 -0.19 -8.20 -6.44
N PRO A 96 -1.26 -7.72 -7.09
CA PRO A 96 -2.14 -8.55 -7.91
C PRO A 96 -1.44 -9.04 -9.18
N ASP A 97 -1.78 -10.27 -9.59
CA ASP A 97 -1.37 -10.91 -10.83
C ASP A 97 -2.56 -11.06 -11.79
N PHE A 98 -2.47 -10.38 -12.92
CA PHE A 98 -3.47 -10.40 -13.99
C PHE A 98 -3.16 -11.47 -15.05
N SER A 99 -2.14 -12.31 -14.87
CA SER A 99 -1.76 -13.37 -15.81
C SER A 99 -2.89 -14.36 -16.11
N PRO A 100 -3.80 -14.69 -15.19
CA PRO A 100 -5.00 -15.48 -15.53
C PRO A 100 -5.88 -14.88 -16.63
N LEU A 101 -5.80 -13.56 -16.83
CA LEU A 101 -6.55 -12.80 -17.81
C LEU A 101 -5.73 -12.42 -19.05
N ALA A 102 -4.53 -13.00 -19.21
CA ALA A 102 -3.56 -12.66 -20.26
C ALA A 102 -4.14 -12.73 -21.68
N ALA A 103 -4.95 -13.74 -21.99
CA ALA A 103 -5.56 -13.87 -23.31
C ALA A 103 -6.51 -12.68 -23.64
N ARG A 104 -7.31 -12.23 -22.67
CA ARG A 104 -8.18 -11.05 -22.80
C ARG A 104 -7.37 -9.78 -22.96
N LEU A 105 -6.37 -9.59 -22.12
CA LEU A 105 -5.51 -8.39 -22.11
C LEU A 105 -4.66 -8.31 -23.39
N ALA A 106 -4.17 -9.44 -23.90
CA ALA A 106 -3.45 -9.48 -25.18
C ALA A 106 -4.31 -9.01 -26.37
N GLY A 107 -5.62 -9.30 -26.36
CA GLY A 107 -6.58 -8.78 -27.34
C GLY A 107 -6.70 -7.23 -27.33
N ARG A 108 -6.31 -6.59 -26.22
CA ARG A 108 -6.26 -5.13 -26.04
C ARG A 108 -4.84 -4.56 -26.23
N GLY A 109 -3.88 -5.38 -26.66
CA GLY A 109 -2.48 -4.99 -26.88
C GLY A 109 -1.63 -4.99 -25.59
N ILE A 110 -2.13 -5.49 -24.46
CA ILE A 110 -1.46 -5.53 -23.17
C ILE A 110 -0.76 -6.89 -23.02
N ARG A 111 0.58 -6.90 -22.98
CA ARG A 111 1.39 -8.12 -22.94
C ARG A 111 2.51 -8.09 -21.87
N ASP A 112 2.65 -6.98 -21.17
CA ASP A 112 3.66 -6.75 -20.15
C ASP A 112 3.13 -5.87 -19.03
N SER A 113 3.82 -5.86 -17.89
CA SER A 113 3.42 -5.11 -16.68
C SER A 113 3.46 -3.59 -16.88
N GLY A 114 4.37 -3.08 -17.70
CA GLY A 114 4.47 -1.66 -18.02
C GLY A 114 3.24 -1.17 -18.76
N THR A 115 2.93 -1.80 -19.91
CA THR A 115 1.73 -1.51 -20.72
C THR A 115 0.43 -1.69 -19.90
N LEU A 116 0.37 -2.70 -19.00
CA LEU A 116 -0.76 -2.89 -18.10
C LEU A 116 -0.99 -1.65 -17.21
N CYS A 117 0.06 -1.14 -16.58
CA CYS A 117 -0.02 0.02 -15.70
C CYS A 117 -0.38 1.31 -16.47
N GLU A 118 0.21 1.52 -17.66
CA GLU A 118 -0.09 2.66 -18.52
C GLU A 118 -1.58 2.67 -18.92
N ARG A 119 -2.10 1.55 -19.41
CA ARG A 119 -3.50 1.43 -19.83
C ARG A 119 -4.48 1.55 -18.67
N LEU A 120 -4.15 1.02 -17.49
CA LEU A 120 -4.95 1.23 -16.27
C LEU A 120 -5.04 2.72 -15.93
N LEU A 121 -3.91 3.43 -15.96
CA LEU A 121 -3.88 4.86 -15.69
C LEU A 121 -4.70 5.66 -16.71
N GLU A 122 -4.50 5.40 -18.01
CA GLU A 122 -5.20 6.10 -19.07
C GLU A 122 -6.71 5.90 -19.07
N GLU A 123 -7.16 4.66 -18.82
CA GLU A 123 -8.57 4.28 -18.98
C GLU A 123 -9.38 4.36 -17.68
N THR A 124 -8.72 4.29 -16.51
CA THR A 124 -9.42 4.29 -15.21
C THR A 124 -9.00 5.43 -14.28
N GLY A 125 -7.87 6.08 -14.56
CA GLY A 125 -7.25 7.07 -13.67
C GLY A 125 -6.52 6.46 -12.47
N VAL A 126 -6.34 5.13 -12.43
CA VAL A 126 -5.70 4.44 -11.31
C VAL A 126 -4.22 4.25 -11.58
N ALA A 127 -3.37 4.96 -10.82
CA ALA A 127 -1.91 4.86 -10.91
C ALA A 127 -1.39 3.68 -10.11
N THR A 128 -0.60 2.83 -10.77
CA THR A 128 0.05 1.65 -10.19
C THR A 128 1.51 1.58 -10.62
N LEU A 129 2.28 0.67 -10.05
CA LEU A 129 3.66 0.44 -10.49
C LEU A 129 3.81 -0.98 -11.03
N PRO A 130 4.47 -1.15 -12.20
CA PRO A 130 4.62 -2.45 -12.84
C PRO A 130 5.50 -3.40 -12.03
N GLY A 131 5.21 -4.70 -12.12
CA GLY A 131 5.98 -5.73 -11.41
C GLY A 131 7.46 -5.76 -11.77
N GLU A 132 7.81 -5.41 -13.01
CA GLU A 132 9.21 -5.31 -13.45
C GLU A 132 10.04 -4.32 -12.61
N ALA A 133 9.44 -3.24 -12.10
CA ALA A 133 10.10 -2.31 -11.19
C ALA A 133 10.49 -2.95 -9.84
N PHE A 134 9.99 -4.16 -9.57
CA PHE A 134 10.27 -4.96 -8.37
C PHE A 134 11.01 -6.25 -8.69
N GLY A 135 11.61 -6.35 -9.89
CA GLY A 135 12.42 -7.50 -10.32
C GLY A 135 11.61 -8.70 -10.82
N ARG A 136 10.31 -8.52 -11.11
CA ARG A 136 9.52 -9.54 -11.81
C ARG A 136 9.81 -9.48 -13.31
N PRO A 137 9.68 -10.61 -14.05
CA PRO A 137 9.71 -10.58 -15.50
C PRO A 137 8.67 -9.62 -16.07
N ALA A 138 9.00 -8.84 -17.11
CA ALA A 138 8.10 -7.85 -17.67
C ALA A 138 6.81 -8.45 -18.25
N GLU A 139 6.91 -9.67 -18.80
CA GLU A 139 5.80 -10.45 -19.36
C GLU A 139 4.82 -10.99 -18.31
N GLU A 140 5.18 -10.97 -17.03
CA GLU A 140 4.23 -11.21 -15.95
C GLU A 140 3.34 -9.99 -15.76
N LEU A 141 2.04 -10.19 -15.85
CA LEU A 141 1.07 -9.10 -15.73
C LEU A 141 0.81 -8.75 -14.26
N THR A 142 1.89 -8.47 -13.54
CA THR A 142 1.85 -8.12 -12.12
C THR A 142 2.03 -6.62 -11.92
N LEU A 143 1.45 -6.10 -10.84
CA LEU A 143 1.62 -4.69 -10.46
C LEU A 143 1.57 -4.51 -8.95
N ARG A 144 2.09 -3.38 -8.46
CA ARG A 144 1.91 -2.95 -7.07
C ARG A 144 0.84 -1.87 -6.97
N LEU A 145 -0.21 -2.13 -6.22
CA LEU A 145 -1.27 -1.19 -5.87
C LEU A 145 -1.09 -0.69 -4.44
N ALA A 146 -1.09 0.64 -4.25
CA ALA A 146 -1.17 1.28 -2.93
C ALA A 146 -2.61 1.74 -2.68
N PHE A 147 -3.19 1.39 -1.52
CA PHE A 147 -4.59 1.69 -1.21
C PHE A 147 -4.72 2.68 -0.03
N VAL A 148 -4.04 3.84 -0.14
CA VAL A 148 -4.01 4.86 0.93
C VAL A 148 -4.40 6.26 0.44
N ASP A 149 -5.12 6.36 -0.67
CA ASP A 149 -5.62 7.64 -1.17
C ASP A 149 -6.94 8.02 -0.49
N PHE A 150 -6.87 8.41 0.77
CA PHE A 150 -7.99 8.92 1.57
C PHE A 150 -7.50 9.91 2.64
N ASP A 151 -8.42 10.67 3.22
CA ASP A 151 -8.13 11.55 4.35
C ASP A 151 -7.91 10.72 5.61
N GLY A 152 -6.64 10.51 5.98
CA GLY A 152 -6.25 9.68 7.11
C GLY A 152 -6.74 10.24 8.46
N GLU A 153 -6.77 11.56 8.64
CA GLU A 153 -7.24 12.20 9.87
C GLU A 153 -8.74 11.95 10.08
N GLN A 154 -9.54 12.20 9.04
CA GLN A 154 -10.98 11.96 9.10
C GLN A 154 -11.31 10.47 9.29
N ALA A 155 -10.63 9.58 8.58
CA ALA A 155 -10.84 8.15 8.68
C ALA A 155 -10.48 7.62 10.08
N LEU A 156 -9.36 8.05 10.68
CA LEU A 156 -8.94 7.69 12.03
C LEU A 156 -9.94 8.19 13.07
N ALA A 157 -10.35 9.46 12.98
CA ALA A 157 -11.33 10.04 13.89
C ALA A 157 -12.69 9.33 13.81
N ALA A 158 -13.10 8.90 12.62
CA ALA A 158 -14.32 8.12 12.43
C ALA A 158 -14.19 6.70 13.00
N ALA A 159 -13.09 6.01 12.71
CA ALA A 159 -12.85 4.66 13.22
C ALA A 159 -12.76 4.60 14.75
N ALA A 160 -12.25 5.65 15.39
CA ALA A 160 -12.21 5.76 16.85
C ALA A 160 -13.60 5.87 17.52
N ARG A 161 -14.64 6.24 16.77
CA ARG A 161 -16.03 6.29 17.25
C ARG A 161 -16.77 4.96 17.11
N GLU A 162 -16.25 4.06 16.28
CA GLU A 162 -16.80 2.71 16.14
C GLU A 162 -16.33 1.80 17.29
N ALA A 163 -17.17 0.86 17.68
CA ALA A 163 -16.81 -0.12 18.70
C ALA A 163 -15.53 -0.88 18.29
N ARG A 164 -14.61 -1.07 19.24
CA ARG A 164 -13.27 -1.61 18.96
C ARG A 164 -13.29 -3.06 18.43
N ASP A 165 -14.27 -3.83 18.82
CA ASP A 165 -14.49 -5.23 18.45
C ASP A 165 -15.31 -5.40 17.17
N ARG A 166 -15.88 -4.30 16.64
CA ARG A 166 -16.67 -4.33 15.42
C ARG A 166 -15.79 -4.10 14.20
N PRO A 167 -15.81 -4.97 13.18
CA PRO A 167 -15.17 -4.69 11.90
C PRO A 167 -15.72 -3.43 11.25
N LEU A 168 -14.87 -2.68 10.54
CA LEU A 168 -15.30 -1.56 9.71
C LEU A 168 -15.95 -2.13 8.44
N ASP A 169 -17.19 -1.75 8.19
CA ASP A 169 -17.99 -2.27 7.09
C ASP A 169 -17.81 -1.47 5.78
N ASP A 170 -18.45 -1.94 4.71
CA ASP A 170 -18.40 -1.30 3.39
C ASP A 170 -18.97 0.13 3.42
N ALA A 171 -19.98 0.40 4.23
CA ALA A 171 -20.53 1.75 4.37
C ALA A 171 -19.51 2.73 4.98
N PHE A 172 -18.71 2.27 5.95
CA PHE A 172 -17.60 3.03 6.49
C PHE A 172 -16.54 3.30 5.41
N LEU A 173 -16.13 2.27 4.65
CA LEU A 173 -15.12 2.40 3.60
C LEU A 173 -15.54 3.39 2.51
N ARG A 174 -16.79 3.29 2.02
CA ARG A 174 -17.32 4.20 1.01
C ARG A 174 -17.34 5.64 1.50
N ARG A 175 -17.67 5.87 2.77
CA ARG A 175 -17.76 7.22 3.34
C ARG A 175 -16.39 7.84 3.58
N HIS A 176 -15.44 7.10 4.09
CA HIS A 176 -14.15 7.63 4.58
C HIS A 176 -12.94 7.28 3.71
N CYS A 177 -13.07 6.27 2.85
CA CYS A 177 -12.01 5.80 1.94
C CYS A 177 -12.52 5.67 0.50
N GLY A 178 -13.55 6.43 0.13
CA GLY A 178 -14.30 6.26 -1.14
C GLY A 178 -13.44 6.29 -2.39
N ARG A 179 -12.35 7.08 -2.43
CA ARG A 179 -11.44 7.09 -3.58
C ARG A 179 -10.76 5.72 -3.78
N CYS A 180 -10.29 5.09 -2.70
CA CYS A 180 -9.70 3.75 -2.78
C CYS A 180 -10.73 2.71 -3.22
N VAL A 181 -11.96 2.76 -2.67
CA VAL A 181 -13.06 1.87 -3.06
C VAL A 181 -13.39 2.03 -4.54
N THR A 182 -13.61 3.27 -4.99
CA THR A 182 -13.91 3.57 -6.40
C THR A 182 -12.77 3.13 -7.32
N ALA A 183 -11.51 3.33 -6.92
CA ALA A 183 -10.36 2.94 -7.72
C ALA A 183 -10.33 1.42 -7.99
N VAL A 184 -10.51 0.59 -6.95
CA VAL A 184 -10.50 -0.86 -7.15
C VAL A 184 -11.72 -1.37 -7.91
N GLU A 185 -12.90 -0.78 -7.71
CA GLU A 185 -14.10 -1.09 -8.48
C GLU A 185 -13.91 -0.76 -9.97
N LYS A 186 -13.28 0.39 -10.29
CA LYS A 186 -12.91 0.75 -11.65
C LYS A 186 -11.92 -0.23 -12.27
N MET A 187 -10.90 -0.66 -11.51
CA MET A 187 -9.96 -1.67 -11.98
C MET A 187 -10.65 -3.01 -12.28
N ALA A 188 -11.52 -3.48 -11.38
CA ALA A 188 -12.26 -4.71 -11.53
C ALA A 188 -13.19 -4.68 -12.76
N ALA A 189 -13.98 -3.62 -12.92
CA ALA A 189 -14.84 -3.42 -14.10
C ALA A 189 -14.04 -3.36 -15.40
N TRP A 190 -12.93 -2.62 -15.39
CA TRP A 190 -12.05 -2.46 -16.55
C TRP A 190 -11.46 -3.79 -17.03
N VAL A 191 -11.06 -4.67 -16.11
CA VAL A 191 -10.44 -5.94 -16.47
C VAL A 191 -11.44 -6.96 -17.01
N VAL A 192 -12.71 -6.92 -16.58
CA VAL A 192 -13.78 -7.77 -17.13
C VAL A 192 -14.42 -7.17 -18.40
N GLY A 193 -14.05 -5.94 -18.79
CA GLY A 193 -14.55 -5.29 -19.99
C GLY A 193 -15.95 -4.68 -19.82
N GLU A 194 -16.36 -4.39 -18.59
CA GLU A 194 -17.57 -3.66 -18.26
C GLU A 194 -17.37 -2.15 -18.35
N ALA A 195 -18.45 -1.39 -18.50
CA ALA A 195 -18.39 0.07 -18.46
C ALA A 195 -17.88 0.52 -17.08
N THR A 196 -16.82 1.34 -17.10
CA THR A 196 -16.22 1.84 -15.86
C THR A 196 -17.23 2.70 -15.10
N PRO A 197 -17.48 2.48 -13.80
CA PRO A 197 -18.34 3.35 -12.99
C PRO A 197 -17.85 4.81 -13.03
N GLN A 198 -18.79 5.75 -13.20
CA GLN A 198 -18.49 7.19 -13.24
C GLN A 198 -18.11 7.72 -11.86
#